data_9b5cdd2421ceeb5cef26b15ec54d8160
#
_entry.id   9b5cdd2421ceeb5cef26b15ec54d8160
#
_cell.length_a   1.000
_cell.length_b   1.000
_cell.length_c   1.000
_cell.angle_alpha   90.00
_cell.angle_beta   90.00
_cell.angle_gamma   90.00
#
_symmetry.space_group_name_H-M   'P 1'
#
loop_
_entity.id
_entity.type
_entity.pdbx_description
1 polymer ?
#
loop_
_entity_poly.entity_id
_entity_poly.type
_entity_poly.pdbx_seq_one_letter_code
_entity_poly.pdbx_strand_id
1 'polypeptide(L)'
;MLKNKILFLLIGIYLVEAILGYHIGWSIYQYDELRLLQFPLALYALLIFTKKIEYSIFTQIIFFLIGVLTATQLTNYNIFQFQELWSAITLLFILSALTSELRNVGNIEHGIALIIVAAFIPCLFILISIINFILYKQWFDWQFNSGTIRIYDSVIVPIFFFLIFLKNRNYPYFHYFYPIAIFFFALAWFFDGARSALLAVMTGLLVFFIYTRKNRNLVLQTCGYIFLAFLVYKSTIYFADKNTMTAMRTGTSMRAEMWKFVFEQWKEKPWTGVGGGYLAEIQYKYGHHIHNLYLRLIFEWGIVGCIFLIWMIYQVVRLFIDKSVLPIAKAGVTAILIDAMFSGSMVYPASQMACILFLAFAVSQRQQSKEYFKYSCGVTKILISLWGALFLYITIMYLGQDLTCWGCASYVGRMAPNFWFYGGTEHLIPATQIP
;
A
#
# COMPACT_ATOMS: atom_id res chain seq x y z
N MET A 1 19.39 -20.31 -10.87
CA MET A 1 18.22 -20.15 -9.95
C MET A 1 18.05 -18.72 -9.42
N LEU A 2 19.12 -18.00 -9.04
CA LEU A 2 18.99 -16.61 -8.49
C LEU A 2 18.47 -15.59 -9.50
N LYS A 3 18.87 -15.66 -10.78
CA LYS A 3 18.48 -14.66 -11.83
C LYS A 3 16.98 -14.42 -12.00
N ASN A 4 16.12 -15.33 -11.54
CA ASN A 4 14.67 -15.23 -11.72
C ASN A 4 13.92 -14.77 -10.44
N LYS A 5 14.63 -14.30 -9.41
CA LYS A 5 14.05 -13.90 -8.11
C LYS A 5 14.52 -12.53 -7.63
N ILE A 6 15.21 -11.78 -8.46
CA ILE A 6 15.88 -10.56 -8.01
C ILE A 6 14.87 -9.49 -7.62
N LEU A 7 13.82 -9.28 -8.40
CA LEU A 7 12.82 -8.26 -8.07
C LEU A 7 12.06 -8.62 -6.80
N PHE A 8 11.68 -9.89 -6.64
CA PHE A 8 11.05 -10.38 -5.41
C PHE A 8 11.96 -10.18 -4.19
N LEU A 9 13.26 -10.49 -4.32
CA LEU A 9 14.24 -10.26 -3.25
C LEU A 9 14.40 -8.77 -2.92
N LEU A 10 14.51 -7.92 -3.93
CA LEU A 10 14.64 -6.47 -3.75
C LEU A 10 13.39 -5.87 -3.08
N ILE A 11 12.19 -6.34 -3.44
CA ILE A 11 10.94 -5.94 -2.78
C ILE A 11 10.92 -6.45 -1.33
N GLY A 12 11.42 -7.66 -1.08
CA GLY A 12 11.57 -8.18 0.28
C GLY A 12 12.48 -7.29 1.14
N ILE A 13 13.65 -6.91 0.62
CA ILE A 13 14.59 -5.98 1.28
C ILE A 13 13.92 -4.62 1.52
N TYR A 14 13.25 -4.08 0.50
CA TYR A 14 12.50 -2.83 0.63
C TYR A 14 11.45 -2.88 1.75
N LEU A 15 10.68 -3.98 1.84
CA LEU A 15 9.66 -4.13 2.88
C LEU A 15 10.28 -4.28 4.28
N VAL A 16 11.39 -5.01 4.38
CA VAL A 16 12.13 -5.11 5.65
C VAL A 16 12.63 -3.73 6.08
N GLU A 17 13.20 -2.94 5.16
CA GLU A 17 13.62 -1.57 5.43
C GLU A 17 12.44 -0.67 5.79
N ALA A 18 11.35 -0.73 5.05
CA ALA A 18 10.15 0.07 5.31
C ALA A 18 9.47 -0.25 6.66
N ILE A 19 9.68 -1.45 7.20
CA ILE A 19 9.08 -1.89 8.47
C ILE A 19 10.05 -1.71 9.64
N LEU A 20 11.30 -2.13 9.49
CA LEU A 20 12.30 -2.22 10.56
C LEU A 20 13.39 -1.15 10.46
N GLY A 21 13.51 -0.49 9.31
CA GLY A 21 14.54 0.50 9.08
C GLY A 21 14.41 1.70 10.00
N TYR A 22 15.39 2.56 9.92
CA TYR A 22 15.45 3.81 10.65
C TYR A 22 15.56 4.98 9.68
N HIS A 23 14.81 6.03 9.92
CA HIS A 23 14.90 7.26 9.14
C HIS A 23 16.32 7.83 9.25
N ILE A 24 17.08 7.76 8.15
CA ILE A 24 18.51 8.12 8.13
C ILE A 24 18.71 9.64 8.11
N GLY A 25 17.66 10.39 7.74
CA GLY A 25 17.67 11.86 7.73
C GLY A 25 18.34 12.48 6.49
N TRP A 26 18.48 11.69 5.39
CA TRP A 26 18.96 12.22 4.10
C TRP A 26 17.86 12.87 3.26
N SER A 27 16.62 12.71 3.67
CA SER A 27 15.48 13.52 3.21
C SER A 27 14.73 14.12 4.39
N ILE A 28 13.80 15.02 4.12
CA ILE A 28 13.01 15.68 5.16
C ILE A 28 12.04 14.71 5.81
N TYR A 29 11.56 13.73 5.02
CA TYR A 29 10.57 12.76 5.48
C TYR A 29 10.95 11.33 5.08
N GLN A 30 10.69 10.41 5.97
CA GLN A 30 10.86 8.98 5.71
C GLN A 30 10.08 8.45 4.50
N TYR A 31 8.97 9.08 4.12
CA TYR A 31 8.25 8.70 2.89
C TYR A 31 9.05 8.98 1.64
N ASP A 32 9.83 10.06 1.62
CA ASP A 32 10.70 10.41 0.51
C ASP A 32 11.85 9.40 0.40
N GLU A 33 12.42 8.98 1.52
CA GLU A 33 13.44 7.92 1.54
C GLU A 33 12.89 6.62 0.95
N LEU A 34 11.71 6.20 1.38
CA LEU A 34 11.06 5.02 0.84
C LEU A 34 10.68 5.17 -0.64
N ARG A 35 10.33 6.39 -1.09
CA ARG A 35 10.09 6.66 -2.52
C ARG A 35 11.38 6.59 -3.33
N LEU A 36 12.50 7.13 -2.82
CA LEU A 36 13.81 7.01 -3.45
C LEU A 36 14.24 5.55 -3.59
N LEU A 37 13.98 4.71 -2.58
CA LEU A 37 14.23 3.27 -2.66
C LEU A 37 13.33 2.54 -3.68
N GLN A 38 12.20 3.11 -4.08
CA GLN A 38 11.39 2.57 -5.17
C GLN A 38 12.04 2.76 -6.56
N PHE A 39 12.96 3.69 -6.73
CA PHE A 39 13.61 3.95 -8.03
C PHE A 39 14.41 2.76 -8.57
N PRO A 40 15.35 2.16 -7.83
CA PRO A 40 16.05 0.98 -8.32
C PRO A 40 15.10 -0.20 -8.58
N LEU A 41 14.01 -0.34 -7.79
CA LEU A 41 12.98 -1.33 -8.04
C LEU A 41 12.26 -1.08 -9.36
N ALA A 42 11.91 0.17 -9.63
CA ALA A 42 11.23 0.58 -10.86
C ALA A 42 12.14 0.37 -12.09
N LEU A 43 13.40 0.77 -12.00
CA LEU A 43 14.38 0.56 -13.08
C LEU A 43 14.57 -0.93 -13.37
N TYR A 44 14.72 -1.75 -12.35
CA TYR A 44 14.86 -3.20 -12.53
C TYR A 44 13.57 -3.83 -13.09
N ALA A 45 12.41 -3.43 -12.58
CA ALA A 45 11.12 -3.87 -13.11
C ALA A 45 10.97 -3.51 -14.59
N LEU A 46 11.40 -2.32 -14.99
CA LEU A 46 11.38 -1.87 -16.37
C LEU A 46 12.27 -2.74 -17.29
N LEU A 47 13.47 -3.11 -16.82
CA LEU A 47 14.36 -4.01 -17.55
C LEU A 47 13.75 -5.40 -17.77
N ILE A 48 12.96 -5.91 -16.82
CA ILE A 48 12.21 -7.16 -16.96
C ILE A 48 11.03 -6.93 -17.92
N PHE A 49 10.31 -5.82 -17.76
CA PHE A 49 9.14 -5.45 -18.56
C PHE A 49 9.45 -5.47 -20.05
N THR A 50 10.60 -4.96 -20.47
CA THR A 50 11.00 -4.93 -21.90
C THR A 50 11.13 -6.30 -22.53
N LYS A 51 11.24 -7.37 -21.75
CA LYS A 51 11.57 -8.71 -22.25
C LYS A 51 10.39 -9.69 -22.25
N LYS A 52 9.34 -9.50 -21.45
CA LYS A 52 8.41 -10.61 -21.16
C LYS A 52 6.93 -10.22 -20.91
N ILE A 53 6.46 -9.01 -21.17
CA ILE A 53 5.10 -8.67 -20.79
C ILE A 53 4.11 -8.82 -21.91
N GLU A 54 3.08 -9.59 -21.63
CA GLU A 54 1.99 -9.91 -22.50
C GLU A 54 0.67 -9.43 -21.86
N TYR A 55 0.02 -8.46 -22.50
CA TYR A 55 -1.30 -7.98 -22.06
C TYR A 55 -2.39 -8.37 -23.04
N SER A 56 -3.61 -8.59 -22.55
CA SER A 56 -4.76 -8.73 -23.43
C SER A 56 -4.99 -7.45 -24.26
N ILE A 57 -5.52 -7.59 -25.46
CA ILE A 57 -5.90 -6.44 -26.32
C ILE A 57 -6.76 -5.45 -25.54
N PHE A 58 -7.70 -5.94 -24.73
CA PHE A 58 -8.57 -5.10 -23.89
C PHE A 58 -7.76 -4.24 -22.92
N THR A 59 -6.77 -4.81 -22.24
CA THR A 59 -5.90 -4.05 -21.31
C THR A 59 -5.09 -2.99 -22.05
N GLN A 60 -4.62 -3.29 -23.28
CA GLN A 60 -3.87 -2.34 -24.12
C GLN A 60 -4.74 -1.15 -24.54
N ILE A 61 -5.97 -1.42 -24.98
CA ILE A 61 -6.93 -0.37 -25.36
C ILE A 61 -7.23 0.53 -24.16
N ILE A 62 -7.47 -0.05 -22.99
CA ILE A 62 -7.72 0.71 -21.74
C ILE A 62 -6.51 1.59 -21.40
N PHE A 63 -5.29 1.06 -21.43
CA PHE A 63 -4.09 1.87 -21.14
C PHE A 63 -3.83 2.95 -22.18
N PHE A 64 -4.13 2.68 -23.43
CA PHE A 64 -4.05 3.71 -24.48
C PHE A 64 -5.04 4.84 -24.24
N LEU A 65 -6.30 4.50 -23.95
CA LEU A 65 -7.34 5.50 -23.60
C LEU A 65 -6.97 6.30 -22.36
N ILE A 66 -6.51 5.63 -21.30
CA ILE A 66 -6.01 6.30 -20.11
C ILE A 66 -4.86 7.26 -20.46
N GLY A 67 -3.90 6.82 -21.25
CA GLY A 67 -2.76 7.65 -21.67
C GLY A 67 -3.18 8.91 -22.43
N VAL A 68 -4.06 8.76 -23.42
CA VAL A 68 -4.59 9.89 -24.22
C VAL A 68 -5.36 10.86 -23.34
N LEU A 69 -6.29 10.35 -22.52
CA LEU A 69 -7.11 11.21 -21.63
C LEU A 69 -6.27 11.88 -20.53
N THR A 70 -5.27 11.19 -19.99
CA THR A 70 -4.33 11.78 -19.04
C THR A 70 -3.53 12.91 -19.70
N ALA A 71 -3.05 12.71 -20.92
CA ALA A 71 -2.32 13.74 -21.65
C ALA A 71 -3.15 15.00 -21.85
N THR A 72 -4.46 14.87 -22.11
CA THR A 72 -5.37 16.04 -22.21
C THR A 72 -5.62 16.75 -20.89
N GLN A 73 -5.48 16.08 -19.76
CA GLN A 73 -5.66 16.66 -18.43
C GLN A 73 -4.40 17.37 -17.90
N LEU A 74 -3.22 17.03 -18.43
CA LEU A 74 -1.95 17.66 -18.04
C LEU A 74 -1.77 19.08 -18.61
N THR A 75 -2.76 19.65 -19.27
CA THR A 75 -2.71 21.03 -19.80
C THR A 75 -2.62 22.09 -18.70
N ASN A 76 -3.13 21.82 -17.49
CA ASN A 76 -2.95 22.67 -16.32
C ASN A 76 -1.83 22.07 -15.48
N TYR A 77 -0.63 22.55 -15.72
CA TYR A 77 0.60 22.08 -15.13
C TYR A 77 0.58 22.10 -13.60
N ASN A 78 0.75 20.93 -12.97
CA ASN A 78 0.93 20.76 -11.54
C ASN A 78 1.90 19.61 -11.27
N ILE A 79 2.92 19.86 -10.44
CA ILE A 79 3.94 18.86 -10.09
C ILE A 79 3.34 17.63 -9.40
N PHE A 80 2.30 17.81 -8.58
CA PHE A 80 1.64 16.72 -7.88
C PHE A 80 0.96 15.73 -8.84
N GLN A 81 0.38 16.22 -9.94
CA GLN A 81 -0.19 15.35 -10.99
C GLN A 81 0.87 14.49 -11.64
N PHE A 82 2.04 15.05 -11.92
CA PHE A 82 3.16 14.28 -12.50
C PHE A 82 3.70 13.24 -11.51
N GLN A 83 3.79 13.56 -10.22
CA GLN A 83 4.18 12.63 -9.18
C GLN A 83 3.22 11.45 -9.09
N GLU A 84 1.92 11.73 -9.07
CA GLU A 84 0.88 10.69 -9.01
C GLU A 84 0.91 9.80 -10.25
N LEU A 85 1.00 10.39 -11.44
CA LEU A 85 1.10 9.65 -12.69
C LEU A 85 2.35 8.77 -12.72
N TRP A 86 3.49 9.33 -12.36
CA TRP A 86 4.74 8.59 -12.28
C TRP A 86 4.66 7.42 -11.30
N SER A 87 4.12 7.65 -10.10
CA SER A 87 3.92 6.62 -9.09
C SER A 87 3.00 5.51 -9.60
N ALA A 88 1.86 5.85 -10.21
CA ALA A 88 0.92 4.88 -10.75
C ALA A 88 1.56 4.00 -11.85
N ILE A 89 2.27 4.62 -12.81
CA ILE A 89 2.97 3.90 -13.88
C ILE A 89 4.05 2.98 -13.29
N THR A 90 4.85 3.48 -12.35
CA THR A 90 5.91 2.72 -11.68
C THR A 90 5.35 1.48 -10.99
N LEU A 91 4.25 1.63 -10.24
CA LEU A 91 3.61 0.51 -9.55
C LEU A 91 3.03 -0.53 -10.51
N LEU A 92 2.47 -0.10 -11.64
CA LEU A 92 2.00 -1.02 -12.68
C LEU A 92 3.16 -1.81 -13.31
N PHE A 93 4.32 -1.19 -13.51
CA PHE A 93 5.52 -1.89 -13.97
C PHE A 93 6.03 -2.89 -12.94
N ILE A 94 6.14 -2.48 -11.68
CA ILE A 94 6.55 -3.38 -10.60
C ILE A 94 5.58 -4.55 -10.46
N LEU A 95 4.27 -4.29 -10.42
CA LEU A 95 3.22 -5.32 -10.33
C LEU A 95 3.35 -6.34 -11.48
N SER A 96 3.51 -5.84 -12.69
CA SER A 96 3.57 -6.67 -13.89
C SER A 96 4.85 -7.51 -13.96
N ALA A 97 6.00 -6.90 -13.69
CA ALA A 97 7.29 -7.58 -13.68
C ALA A 97 7.35 -8.63 -12.56
N LEU A 98 6.90 -8.26 -11.36
CA LEU A 98 6.84 -9.17 -10.21
C LEU A 98 5.88 -10.35 -10.47
N THR A 99 4.71 -10.08 -11.07
CA THR A 99 3.77 -11.15 -11.47
C THR A 99 4.43 -12.14 -12.43
N SER A 100 5.18 -11.65 -13.42
CA SER A 100 5.91 -12.48 -14.36
C SER A 100 7.02 -13.29 -13.68
N GLU A 101 7.72 -12.67 -12.72
CA GLU A 101 8.77 -13.35 -11.95
C GLU A 101 8.18 -14.45 -11.06
N LEU A 102 7.12 -14.15 -10.31
CA LEU A 102 6.48 -15.09 -9.38
C LEU A 102 5.87 -16.31 -10.07
N ARG A 103 5.44 -16.20 -11.33
CA ARG A 103 4.99 -17.35 -12.12
C ARG A 103 6.08 -18.37 -12.38
N ASN A 104 7.32 -17.92 -12.50
CA ASN A 104 8.46 -18.74 -12.88
C ASN A 104 9.29 -19.22 -11.68
N VAL A 105 8.89 -18.80 -10.47
CA VAL A 105 9.64 -19.10 -9.23
C VAL A 105 8.96 -20.21 -8.46
N GLY A 106 9.71 -21.32 -8.23
CA GLY A 106 9.20 -22.48 -7.47
C GLY A 106 8.96 -22.19 -6.00
N ASN A 107 9.93 -21.68 -5.27
CA ASN A 107 9.86 -21.49 -3.82
C ASN A 107 9.94 -20.02 -3.42
N ILE A 108 8.79 -19.44 -3.12
CA ILE A 108 8.66 -18.07 -2.58
C ILE A 108 8.47 -18.05 -1.07
N GLU A 109 8.21 -19.21 -0.47
CA GLU A 109 7.82 -19.35 0.93
C GLU A 109 8.86 -18.78 1.89
N HIS A 110 10.16 -18.98 1.61
CA HIS A 110 11.24 -18.47 2.47
C HIS A 110 11.27 -16.93 2.48
N GLY A 111 11.14 -16.29 1.32
CA GLY A 111 11.10 -14.82 1.24
C GLY A 111 9.85 -14.25 1.91
N ILE A 112 8.70 -14.89 1.72
CA ILE A 112 7.45 -14.53 2.40
C ILE A 112 7.61 -14.69 3.92
N ALA A 113 8.22 -15.80 4.38
CA ALA A 113 8.47 -16.04 5.80
C ALA A 113 9.33 -14.94 6.42
N LEU A 114 10.39 -14.51 5.73
CA LEU A 114 11.24 -13.42 6.19
C LEU A 114 10.47 -12.10 6.33
N ILE A 115 9.64 -11.75 5.35
CA ILE A 115 8.80 -10.55 5.39
C ILE A 115 7.80 -10.61 6.56
N ILE A 116 7.19 -11.78 6.81
CA ILE A 116 6.26 -11.97 7.93
C ILE A 116 6.99 -11.80 9.27
N VAL A 117 8.19 -12.37 9.42
CA VAL A 117 9.00 -12.21 10.64
C VAL A 117 9.39 -10.75 10.82
N ALA A 118 9.83 -10.06 9.78
CA ALA A 118 10.13 -8.63 9.84
C ALA A 118 8.91 -7.80 10.28
N ALA A 119 7.73 -8.11 9.74
CA ALA A 119 6.49 -7.44 10.14
C ALA A 119 6.06 -7.79 11.57
N PHE A 120 6.45 -8.93 12.10
CA PHE A 120 6.10 -9.33 13.47
C PHE A 120 6.99 -8.66 14.53
N ILE A 121 8.25 -8.35 14.22
CA ILE A 121 9.22 -7.81 15.21
C ILE A 121 8.67 -6.54 15.91
N PRO A 122 8.14 -5.51 15.22
CA PRO A 122 7.59 -4.34 15.90
C PRO A 122 6.48 -4.68 16.88
N CYS A 123 5.64 -5.67 16.57
CA CYS A 123 4.54 -6.07 17.44
C CYS A 123 4.98 -6.55 18.82
N LEU A 124 6.21 -7.03 18.99
CA LEU A 124 6.73 -7.44 20.29
C LEU A 124 6.82 -6.24 21.27
N PHE A 125 7.04 -5.04 20.75
CA PHE A 125 7.12 -3.82 21.56
C PHE A 125 5.77 -3.38 22.09
N ILE A 126 4.66 -3.92 21.56
CA ILE A 126 3.32 -3.65 22.08
C ILE A 126 3.17 -4.10 23.54
N LEU A 127 3.91 -5.14 23.95
CA LEU A 127 3.92 -5.58 25.35
C LEU A 127 4.50 -4.51 26.28
N ILE A 128 5.55 -3.83 25.85
CA ILE A 128 6.15 -2.72 26.60
C ILE A 128 5.15 -1.57 26.69
N SER A 129 4.49 -1.24 25.57
CA SER A 129 3.46 -0.20 25.54
C SER A 129 2.27 -0.53 26.45
N ILE A 130 1.84 -1.80 26.50
CA ILE A 130 0.77 -2.27 27.41
C ILE A 130 1.18 -2.11 28.87
N ILE A 131 2.38 -2.59 29.25
CA ILE A 131 2.89 -2.49 30.61
C ILE A 131 2.98 -1.02 31.03
N ASN A 132 3.59 -0.19 30.19
CA ASN A 132 3.70 1.25 30.44
C ASN A 132 2.32 1.92 30.60
N PHE A 133 1.35 1.54 29.74
CA PHE A 133 0.01 2.08 29.80
C PHE A 133 -0.73 1.70 31.08
N ILE A 134 -0.59 0.47 31.55
CA ILE A 134 -1.19 0.03 32.84
C ILE A 134 -0.55 0.79 34.02
N LEU A 135 0.79 0.90 34.03
CA LEU A 135 1.52 1.49 35.16
C LEU A 135 1.45 3.03 35.21
N TYR A 136 1.67 3.67 34.05
CA TYR A 136 1.88 5.11 33.95
C TYR A 136 0.77 5.86 33.20
N LYS A 137 -0.24 5.14 32.67
CA LYS A 137 -1.34 5.71 31.87
C LYS A 137 -0.85 6.44 30.61
N GLN A 138 0.34 6.06 30.12
CA GLN A 138 0.95 6.62 28.92
C GLN A 138 1.14 5.53 27.88
N TRP A 139 0.62 5.77 26.67
CA TRP A 139 0.79 4.88 25.53
C TRP A 139 2.00 5.33 24.73
N PHE A 140 2.94 4.41 24.44
CA PHE A 140 4.05 4.64 23.52
C PHE A 140 3.70 4.09 22.15
N ASP A 141 4.06 4.86 21.11
CA ASP A 141 4.07 4.36 19.76
C ASP A 141 5.22 3.36 19.61
N TRP A 142 4.93 2.22 19.01
CA TRP A 142 5.81 1.05 18.99
C TRP A 142 6.22 0.64 17.55
N GLN A 143 5.70 1.33 16.52
CA GLN A 143 6.15 1.13 15.14
C GLN A 143 7.54 1.75 14.91
N PHE A 144 8.25 1.20 13.92
CA PHE A 144 9.56 1.72 13.52
C PHE A 144 9.42 2.72 12.35
N ASN A 145 9.88 2.31 11.13
CA ASN A 145 10.03 3.22 9.99
C ASN A 145 8.79 3.31 9.08
N SER A 146 7.68 2.70 9.43
CA SER A 146 6.50 2.68 8.56
C SER A 146 5.73 4.01 8.49
N GLY A 147 6.17 5.01 9.21
CA GLY A 147 5.62 6.38 9.20
C GLY A 147 4.63 6.65 10.30
N THR A 148 3.54 5.96 10.32
CA THR A 148 2.57 6.00 11.42
C THR A 148 2.09 4.59 11.73
N ILE A 149 1.63 4.41 12.95
CA ILE A 149 0.96 3.20 13.43
C ILE A 149 -0.08 2.68 12.41
N ARG A 150 -0.91 3.56 11.85
CA ARG A 150 -1.97 3.17 10.91
C ARG A 150 -1.46 2.73 9.54
N ILE A 151 -0.30 3.23 9.12
CA ILE A 151 0.35 2.75 7.89
C ILE A 151 0.87 1.34 8.11
N TYR A 152 1.49 1.11 9.27
CA TYR A 152 1.93 -0.22 9.67
C TYR A 152 0.74 -1.21 9.72
N ASP A 153 -0.39 -0.81 10.27
CA ASP A 153 -1.62 -1.62 10.27
C ASP A 153 -2.04 -2.06 8.88
N SER A 154 -1.96 -1.14 7.90
CA SER A 154 -2.27 -1.45 6.50
C SER A 154 -1.20 -2.33 5.84
N VAL A 155 0.07 -2.25 6.27
CA VAL A 155 1.14 -3.18 5.84
C VAL A 155 0.84 -4.60 6.31
N ILE A 156 0.36 -4.76 7.54
CA ILE A 156 0.04 -6.08 8.10
C ILE A 156 -1.12 -6.75 7.34
N VAL A 157 -2.08 -6.04 6.79
CA VAL A 157 -3.25 -6.65 6.12
C VAL A 157 -2.87 -7.69 5.06
N PRO A 158 -2.08 -7.40 4.01
CA PRO A 158 -1.65 -8.43 3.06
C PRO A 158 -0.72 -9.47 3.68
N ILE A 159 0.13 -9.09 4.64
CA ILE A 159 1.08 -10.00 5.32
C ILE A 159 0.33 -11.04 6.15
N PHE A 160 -0.78 -10.68 6.76
CA PHE A 160 -1.66 -11.60 7.48
C PHE A 160 -2.15 -12.75 6.59
N PHE A 161 -2.52 -12.48 5.35
CA PHE A 161 -2.93 -13.52 4.41
C PHE A 161 -1.75 -14.35 3.89
N PHE A 162 -0.56 -13.78 3.81
CA PHE A 162 0.66 -14.58 3.58
C PHE A 162 0.97 -15.52 4.75
N LEU A 163 0.74 -15.09 5.99
CA LEU A 163 0.91 -15.95 7.16
C LEU A 163 -0.05 -17.15 7.12
N ILE A 164 -1.34 -16.93 6.78
CA ILE A 164 -2.32 -18.00 6.58
C ILE A 164 -1.89 -18.92 5.41
N PHE A 165 -1.36 -18.35 4.32
CA PHE A 165 -0.84 -19.12 3.19
C PHE A 165 0.27 -20.08 3.62
N LEU A 166 1.28 -19.61 4.37
CA LEU A 166 2.37 -20.45 4.86
C LEU A 166 1.87 -21.52 5.84
N LYS A 167 0.95 -21.19 6.74
CA LYS A 167 0.31 -22.16 7.63
C LYS A 167 -0.40 -23.26 6.84
N ASN A 168 -1.15 -22.89 5.79
CA ASN A 168 -1.87 -23.85 4.95
C ASN A 168 -0.93 -24.72 4.10
N ARG A 169 0.30 -24.26 3.83
CA ARG A 169 1.38 -25.01 3.14
C ARG A 169 2.21 -25.86 4.09
N ASN A 170 1.90 -25.88 5.40
CA ASN A 170 2.68 -26.57 6.43
C ASN A 170 4.17 -26.16 6.41
N TYR A 171 4.44 -24.88 6.19
CA TYR A 171 5.81 -24.37 6.19
C TYR A 171 6.47 -24.63 7.55
N PRO A 172 7.75 -25.09 7.61
CA PRO A 172 8.42 -25.47 8.84
C PRO A 172 8.34 -24.41 9.93
N TYR A 173 8.10 -24.81 11.17
CA TYR A 173 7.97 -23.98 12.37
C TYR A 173 6.80 -22.97 12.36
N PHE A 174 6.13 -22.72 11.23
CA PHE A 174 5.03 -21.76 11.17
C PHE A 174 3.77 -22.25 11.89
N HIS A 175 3.64 -23.51 12.19
CA HIS A 175 2.53 -24.00 13.00
C HIS A 175 2.57 -23.50 14.45
N TYR A 176 3.76 -23.25 15.03
CA TYR A 176 3.94 -22.63 16.35
C TYR A 176 3.91 -21.11 16.27
N PHE A 177 4.53 -20.54 15.24
CA PHE A 177 4.60 -19.10 15.05
C PHE A 177 3.26 -18.47 14.69
N TYR A 178 2.42 -19.18 13.95
CA TYR A 178 1.14 -18.72 13.44
C TYR A 178 0.19 -18.16 14.52
N PRO A 179 -0.16 -18.90 15.61
CA PRO A 179 -1.05 -18.38 16.64
C PRO A 179 -0.51 -17.12 17.31
N ILE A 180 0.79 -17.08 17.55
CA ILE A 180 1.46 -15.93 18.17
C ILE A 180 1.37 -14.71 17.26
N ALA A 181 1.73 -14.87 15.98
CA ALA A 181 1.70 -13.76 15.03
C ALA A 181 0.29 -13.23 14.80
N ILE A 182 -0.73 -14.10 14.63
CA ILE A 182 -2.13 -13.68 14.50
C ILE A 182 -2.60 -12.89 15.72
N PHE A 183 -2.27 -13.38 16.91
CA PHE A 183 -2.63 -12.72 18.16
C PHE A 183 -2.02 -11.31 18.24
N PHE A 184 -0.73 -11.16 17.97
CA PHE A 184 -0.06 -9.86 18.06
C PHE A 184 -0.49 -8.89 16.95
N PHE A 185 -0.71 -9.34 15.72
CA PHE A 185 -1.25 -8.50 14.65
C PHE A 185 -2.65 -8.00 15.00
N ALA A 186 -3.49 -8.87 15.54
CA ALA A 186 -4.82 -8.46 15.99
C ALA A 186 -4.75 -7.49 17.17
N LEU A 187 -3.82 -7.72 18.12
CA LEU A 187 -3.61 -6.86 19.27
C LEU A 187 -3.19 -5.45 18.82
N ALA A 188 -2.28 -5.35 17.84
CA ALA A 188 -1.89 -4.10 17.20
C ALA A 188 -3.13 -3.35 16.67
N TRP A 189 -3.94 -3.98 15.85
CA TRP A 189 -5.14 -3.36 15.28
C TRP A 189 -6.14 -2.86 16.33
N PHE A 190 -6.28 -3.56 17.47
CA PHE A 190 -7.17 -3.12 18.56
C PHE A 190 -6.61 -1.90 19.27
N PHE A 191 -5.35 -1.88 19.63
CA PHE A 191 -4.74 -0.76 20.35
C PHE A 191 -4.58 0.48 19.47
N ASP A 192 -4.24 0.31 18.21
CA ASP A 192 -4.04 1.40 17.26
C ASP A 192 -5.36 1.97 16.71
N GLY A 193 -6.46 1.28 16.98
CA GLY A 193 -7.78 1.67 16.49
C GLY A 193 -7.94 1.53 14.98
N ALA A 194 -7.30 0.50 14.40
CA ALA A 194 -7.26 0.23 12.97
C ALA A 194 -8.54 -0.46 12.46
N ARG A 195 -9.67 0.23 12.56
CA ARG A 195 -10.99 -0.32 12.17
C ARG A 195 -11.06 -0.79 10.73
N SER A 196 -10.39 -0.08 9.81
CA SER A 196 -10.33 -0.46 8.39
C SER A 196 -9.61 -1.79 8.19
N ALA A 197 -8.46 -1.97 8.84
CA ALA A 197 -7.69 -3.21 8.77
C ALA A 197 -8.45 -4.39 9.38
N LEU A 198 -9.09 -4.21 10.53
CA LEU A 198 -9.95 -5.23 11.15
C LEU A 198 -11.11 -5.62 10.22
N LEU A 199 -11.83 -4.64 9.67
CA LEU A 199 -12.92 -4.90 8.73
C LEU A 199 -12.41 -5.63 7.48
N ALA A 200 -11.29 -5.20 6.94
CA ALA A 200 -10.65 -5.78 5.78
C ALA A 200 -10.30 -7.26 6.02
N VAL A 201 -9.63 -7.55 7.13
CA VAL A 201 -9.23 -8.91 7.48
C VAL A 201 -10.44 -9.80 7.75
N MET A 202 -11.44 -9.33 8.50
CA MET A 202 -12.65 -10.12 8.76
C MET A 202 -13.42 -10.43 7.47
N THR A 203 -13.51 -9.46 6.55
CA THR A 203 -14.13 -9.68 5.23
C THR A 203 -13.33 -10.67 4.39
N GLY A 204 -12.00 -10.55 4.38
CA GLY A 204 -11.12 -11.52 3.71
C GLY A 204 -11.25 -12.94 4.30
N LEU A 205 -11.30 -13.08 5.63
CA LEU A 205 -11.52 -14.36 6.30
C LEU A 205 -12.90 -14.96 5.95
N LEU A 206 -13.94 -14.13 5.84
CA LEU A 206 -15.26 -14.57 5.38
C LEU A 206 -15.19 -15.13 3.95
N VAL A 207 -14.52 -14.44 3.05
CA VAL A 207 -14.28 -14.93 1.67
C VAL A 207 -13.52 -16.25 1.70
N PHE A 208 -12.45 -16.36 2.50
CA PHE A 208 -11.69 -17.60 2.64
C PHE A 208 -12.56 -18.75 3.16
N PHE A 209 -13.40 -18.49 4.16
CA PHE A 209 -14.35 -19.47 4.71
C PHE A 209 -15.36 -19.98 3.68
N ILE A 210 -15.89 -19.07 2.83
CA ILE A 210 -16.85 -19.42 1.78
C ILE A 210 -16.21 -20.28 0.69
N TYR A 211 -15.01 -19.90 0.23
CA TYR A 211 -14.33 -20.58 -0.87
C TYR A 211 -13.60 -21.87 -0.47
N THR A 212 -13.41 -22.15 0.83
CA THR A 212 -12.60 -23.29 1.29
C THR A 212 -13.30 -24.12 2.35
N ARG A 213 -14.06 -25.12 1.95
CA ARG A 213 -14.70 -26.04 2.92
C ARG A 213 -13.68 -26.77 3.79
N LYS A 214 -12.55 -27.20 3.21
CA LYS A 214 -11.48 -27.97 3.89
C LYS A 214 -10.79 -27.18 5.02
N ASN A 215 -10.66 -25.86 4.89
CA ASN A 215 -9.88 -25.02 5.83
C ASN A 215 -10.75 -24.18 6.75
N ARG A 216 -12.05 -24.50 6.91
CA ARG A 216 -12.94 -23.77 7.81
C ARG A 216 -12.45 -23.75 9.26
N ASN A 217 -11.90 -24.89 9.72
CA ASN A 217 -11.30 -24.97 11.06
C ASN A 217 -10.13 -23.97 11.24
N LEU A 218 -9.32 -23.78 10.20
CA LEU A 218 -8.24 -22.78 10.24
C LEU A 218 -8.79 -21.36 10.39
N VAL A 219 -9.88 -21.02 9.67
CA VAL A 219 -10.54 -19.71 9.82
C VAL A 219 -11.10 -19.54 11.23
N LEU A 220 -11.79 -20.54 11.77
CA LEU A 220 -12.34 -20.50 13.13
C LEU A 220 -11.22 -20.34 14.18
N GLN A 221 -10.11 -21.07 14.05
CA GLN A 221 -8.94 -20.90 14.91
C GLN A 221 -8.37 -19.47 14.81
N THR A 222 -8.24 -18.92 13.59
CA THR A 222 -7.81 -17.54 13.36
C THR A 222 -8.72 -16.55 14.10
N CYS A 223 -10.03 -16.69 13.94
CA CYS A 223 -11.01 -15.85 14.64
C CYS A 223 -10.89 -16.00 16.17
N GLY A 224 -10.59 -17.20 16.66
CA GLY A 224 -10.35 -17.44 18.09
C GLY A 224 -9.13 -16.67 18.62
N TYR A 225 -8.02 -16.63 17.88
CA TYR A 225 -6.85 -15.84 18.26
C TYR A 225 -7.11 -14.32 18.19
N ILE A 226 -7.87 -13.85 17.21
CA ILE A 226 -8.29 -12.44 17.11
C ILE A 226 -9.19 -12.10 18.32
N PHE A 227 -10.11 -13.00 18.68
CA PHE A 227 -10.98 -12.80 19.84
C PHE A 227 -10.17 -12.79 21.16
N LEU A 228 -9.16 -13.64 21.30
CA LEU A 228 -8.27 -13.62 22.46
C LEU A 228 -7.52 -12.28 22.56
N ALA A 229 -7.02 -11.75 21.45
CA ALA A 229 -6.40 -10.43 21.40
C ALA A 229 -7.38 -9.31 21.82
N PHE A 230 -8.64 -9.41 21.40
CA PHE A 230 -9.69 -8.50 21.84
C PHE A 230 -9.92 -8.57 23.35
N LEU A 231 -9.94 -9.76 23.95
CA LEU A 231 -10.07 -9.91 25.41
C LEU A 231 -8.90 -9.28 26.16
N VAL A 232 -7.66 -9.49 25.67
CA VAL A 232 -6.46 -8.86 26.27
C VAL A 232 -6.54 -7.34 26.16
N TYR A 233 -6.91 -6.81 25.00
CA TYR A 233 -7.14 -5.38 24.80
C TYR A 233 -8.16 -4.83 25.79
N LYS A 234 -9.33 -5.47 25.94
CA LYS A 234 -10.38 -5.05 26.87
C LYS A 234 -9.93 -5.10 28.32
N SER A 235 -9.23 -6.16 28.71
CA SER A 235 -8.66 -6.30 30.05
C SER A 235 -7.64 -5.19 30.34
N THR A 236 -6.77 -4.87 29.39
CA THR A 236 -5.78 -3.79 29.51
C THR A 236 -6.47 -2.44 29.75
N ILE A 237 -7.50 -2.10 28.98
CA ILE A 237 -8.27 -0.87 29.15
C ILE A 237 -8.94 -0.83 30.52
N TYR A 238 -9.51 -1.94 30.97
CA TYR A 238 -10.14 -2.04 32.30
C TYR A 238 -9.13 -1.79 33.45
N PHE A 239 -7.96 -2.47 33.41
CA PHE A 239 -6.93 -2.28 34.46
C PHE A 239 -6.23 -0.92 34.39
N ALA A 240 -6.14 -0.34 33.21
CA ALA A 240 -5.58 1.00 33.04
C ALA A 240 -6.53 2.10 33.52
N ASP A 241 -7.83 1.81 33.65
CA ASP A 241 -8.89 2.79 33.92
C ASP A 241 -8.80 4.05 33.05
N LYS A 242 -8.40 3.86 31.81
CA LYS A 242 -8.21 4.93 30.82
C LYS A 242 -8.38 4.36 29.41
N ASN A 243 -9.01 5.15 28.55
CA ASN A 243 -9.10 4.81 27.14
C ASN A 243 -7.87 5.32 26.37
N THR A 244 -7.26 4.43 25.59
CA THR A 244 -6.30 4.82 24.55
C THR A 244 -7.04 5.32 23.32
N MET A 245 -6.32 5.70 22.26
CA MET A 245 -6.91 5.82 20.93
C MET A 245 -7.32 4.42 20.46
N THR A 246 -8.57 4.08 20.54
CA THR A 246 -9.03 2.71 20.42
C THR A 246 -9.87 2.47 19.18
N ALA A 247 -9.97 1.20 18.77
CA ALA A 247 -10.90 0.75 17.75
C ALA A 247 -12.38 1.11 18.08
N MET A 248 -12.68 1.40 19.32
CA MET A 248 -14.04 1.68 19.81
C MET A 248 -14.45 3.16 19.72
N ARG A 249 -13.59 4.05 19.21
CA ARG A 249 -13.99 5.45 19.01
C ARG A 249 -15.12 5.55 17.97
N THR A 250 -16.07 6.43 18.23
CA THR A 250 -17.26 6.63 17.37
C THR A 250 -17.03 7.61 16.20
N GLY A 251 -16.04 8.49 16.30
CA GLY A 251 -15.78 9.54 15.31
C GLY A 251 -15.31 9.03 13.95
N THR A 252 -15.61 9.75 12.88
CA THR A 252 -15.20 9.48 11.49
C THR A 252 -13.75 9.88 11.18
N SER A 253 -13.05 10.50 12.15
CA SER A 253 -11.71 11.09 11.95
C SER A 253 -11.69 12.16 10.86
N MET A 254 -12.73 13.01 10.80
CA MET A 254 -12.91 14.09 9.81
C MET A 254 -13.02 13.62 8.35
N ARG A 255 -13.20 12.30 8.13
CA ARG A 255 -13.33 11.76 6.76
C ARG A 255 -14.64 12.16 6.11
N ALA A 256 -15.72 12.25 6.87
CA ALA A 256 -17.02 12.66 6.34
C ALA A 256 -16.96 14.10 5.81
N GLU A 257 -16.32 15.00 6.55
CA GLU A 257 -16.13 16.40 6.17
C GLU A 257 -15.21 16.52 4.94
N MET A 258 -14.13 15.74 4.91
CA MET A 258 -13.23 15.68 3.78
C MET A 258 -13.95 15.15 2.53
N TRP A 259 -14.74 14.06 2.65
CA TRP A 259 -15.47 13.51 1.51
C TRP A 259 -16.55 14.45 0.99
N LYS A 260 -17.23 15.19 1.89
CA LYS A 260 -18.16 16.23 1.50
C LYS A 260 -17.46 17.35 0.71
N PHE A 261 -16.34 17.85 1.22
CA PHE A 261 -15.52 18.86 0.53
C PHE A 261 -15.11 18.38 -0.87
N VAL A 262 -14.53 17.18 -0.96
CA VAL A 262 -14.08 16.55 -2.20
C VAL A 262 -15.24 16.44 -3.21
N PHE A 263 -16.43 16.05 -2.75
CA PHE A 263 -17.61 15.91 -3.61
C PHE A 263 -18.08 17.27 -4.16
N GLU A 264 -18.08 18.33 -3.35
CA GLU A 264 -18.43 19.67 -3.82
C GLU A 264 -17.44 20.18 -4.87
N GLN A 265 -16.14 19.98 -4.67
CA GLN A 265 -15.13 20.35 -5.65
C GLN A 265 -15.22 19.52 -6.95
N TRP A 266 -15.54 18.23 -6.84
CA TRP A 266 -15.71 17.37 -8.00
C TRP A 266 -16.89 17.79 -8.88
N LYS A 267 -17.99 18.29 -8.33
CA LYS A 267 -19.13 18.77 -9.11
C LYS A 267 -18.76 19.88 -10.11
N GLU A 268 -17.73 20.66 -9.81
CA GLU A 268 -17.24 21.72 -10.69
C GLU A 268 -16.44 21.16 -11.90
N LYS A 269 -15.79 20.01 -11.72
CA LYS A 269 -14.93 19.36 -12.73
C LYS A 269 -15.19 17.87 -12.86
N PRO A 270 -16.41 17.39 -13.12
CA PRO A 270 -16.74 15.97 -13.03
C PRO A 270 -16.04 15.09 -14.08
N TRP A 271 -15.76 15.66 -15.25
CA TRP A 271 -15.15 14.93 -16.37
C TRP A 271 -13.63 14.83 -16.27
N THR A 272 -12.97 15.90 -15.89
CA THR A 272 -11.51 15.96 -15.81
C THR A 272 -10.97 15.59 -14.44
N GLY A 273 -11.78 15.74 -13.40
CA GLY A 273 -11.29 15.72 -12.02
C GLY A 273 -10.56 17.03 -11.68
N VAL A 274 -10.06 17.11 -10.46
CA VAL A 274 -9.34 18.30 -9.96
C VAL A 274 -7.82 18.21 -10.15
N GLY A 275 -7.32 17.06 -10.55
CA GLY A 275 -5.89 16.77 -10.68
C GLY A 275 -5.35 15.87 -9.56
N GLY A 276 -4.32 15.08 -9.88
CA GLY A 276 -3.66 14.20 -8.92
C GLY A 276 -2.99 14.98 -7.81
N GLY A 277 -3.14 14.51 -6.56
CA GLY A 277 -2.53 15.17 -5.40
C GLY A 277 -3.16 16.48 -4.95
N TYR A 278 -4.35 16.82 -5.44
CA TYR A 278 -5.03 18.09 -5.18
C TYR A 278 -5.09 18.48 -3.70
N LEU A 279 -5.42 17.56 -2.80
CA LEU A 279 -5.48 17.89 -1.36
C LEU A 279 -4.11 18.22 -0.77
N ALA A 280 -3.03 17.67 -1.33
CA ALA A 280 -1.67 18.03 -0.95
C ALA A 280 -1.29 19.42 -1.50
N GLU A 281 -1.69 19.72 -2.74
CA GLU A 281 -1.47 21.03 -3.38
C GLU A 281 -2.12 22.18 -2.61
N ILE A 282 -3.38 22.03 -2.23
CA ILE A 282 -4.11 23.06 -1.47
C ILE A 282 -3.87 23.00 0.04
N GLN A 283 -2.99 22.11 0.51
CA GLN A 283 -2.69 21.88 1.93
C GLN A 283 -3.95 21.73 2.79
N TYR A 284 -4.85 20.84 2.35
CA TYR A 284 -6.15 20.72 3.00
C TYR A 284 -6.01 20.37 4.49
N LYS A 285 -6.69 21.13 5.35
CA LYS A 285 -6.54 21.11 6.81
C LYS A 285 -6.75 19.76 7.51
N TYR A 286 -7.50 18.81 6.88
CA TYR A 286 -7.82 17.53 7.49
C TYR A 286 -6.98 16.37 6.95
N GLY A 287 -6.16 16.60 5.92
CA GLY A 287 -5.26 15.60 5.35
C GLY A 287 -4.96 15.82 3.88
N HIS A 288 -3.88 15.27 3.42
CA HIS A 288 -3.35 15.46 2.07
C HIS A 288 -3.80 14.38 1.08
N HIS A 289 -4.66 13.46 1.50
CA HIS A 289 -5.30 12.48 0.63
C HIS A 289 -6.64 12.00 1.22
N ILE A 290 -7.53 11.49 0.36
CA ILE A 290 -8.96 11.23 0.67
C ILE A 290 -9.19 10.04 1.62
N HIS A 291 -8.19 9.21 1.90
CA HIS A 291 -8.33 7.94 2.64
C HIS A 291 -9.37 6.97 2.03
N ASN A 292 -9.57 7.05 0.72
CA ASN A 292 -10.43 6.18 -0.07
C ASN A 292 -9.91 6.17 -1.51
N LEU A 293 -9.34 5.03 -1.94
CA LEU A 293 -8.74 4.89 -3.27
C LEU A 293 -9.76 5.16 -4.40
N TYR A 294 -10.98 4.68 -4.25
CA TYR A 294 -12.00 4.76 -5.30
C TYR A 294 -12.48 6.19 -5.51
N LEU A 295 -12.82 6.87 -4.41
CA LEU A 295 -13.17 8.30 -4.47
C LEU A 295 -12.00 9.14 -4.97
N ARG A 296 -10.77 8.80 -4.57
CA ARG A 296 -9.58 9.49 -5.04
C ARG A 296 -9.43 9.41 -6.55
N LEU A 297 -9.57 8.22 -7.13
CA LEU A 297 -9.47 8.04 -8.58
C LEU A 297 -10.52 8.86 -9.33
N ILE A 298 -11.78 8.83 -8.88
CA ILE A 298 -12.87 9.59 -9.53
C ILE A 298 -12.64 11.10 -9.35
N PHE A 299 -12.31 11.53 -8.15
CA PHE A 299 -12.15 12.94 -7.82
C PHE A 299 -10.93 13.57 -8.50
N GLU A 300 -9.76 12.94 -8.39
CA GLU A 300 -8.52 13.48 -8.94
C GLU A 300 -8.46 13.35 -10.47
N TRP A 301 -8.97 12.24 -11.05
CA TRP A 301 -8.78 11.90 -12.46
C TRP A 301 -10.08 11.81 -13.27
N GLY A 302 -11.24 12.12 -12.71
CA GLY A 302 -12.52 12.16 -13.41
C GLY A 302 -12.80 10.91 -14.23
N ILE A 303 -13.06 11.06 -15.53
CA ILE A 303 -13.37 9.96 -16.45
C ILE A 303 -12.21 8.95 -16.58
N VAL A 304 -10.95 9.42 -16.51
CA VAL A 304 -9.77 8.54 -16.53
C VAL A 304 -9.77 7.62 -15.32
N GLY A 305 -10.05 8.18 -14.14
CA GLY A 305 -10.17 7.41 -12.90
C GLY A 305 -11.32 6.40 -12.96
N CYS A 306 -12.46 6.78 -13.53
CA CYS A 306 -13.59 5.86 -13.76
C CYS A 306 -13.21 4.69 -14.68
N ILE A 307 -12.54 4.96 -15.80
CA ILE A 307 -12.08 3.91 -16.74
C ILE A 307 -11.09 2.97 -16.04
N PHE A 308 -10.17 3.53 -15.26
CA PHE A 308 -9.22 2.72 -14.49
C PHE A 308 -9.92 1.83 -13.45
N LEU A 309 -10.93 2.35 -12.74
CA LEU A 309 -11.75 1.58 -11.80
C LEU A 309 -12.50 0.43 -12.49
N ILE A 310 -13.10 0.67 -13.66
CA ILE A 310 -13.77 -0.37 -14.44
C ILE A 310 -12.77 -1.46 -14.82
N TRP A 311 -11.56 -1.09 -15.24
CA TRP A 311 -10.49 -2.04 -15.53
C TRP A 311 -10.07 -2.83 -14.27
N MET A 312 -9.92 -2.17 -13.12
CA MET A 312 -9.63 -2.85 -11.84
C MET A 312 -10.72 -3.87 -11.48
N ILE A 313 -11.99 -3.47 -11.56
CA ILE A 313 -13.13 -4.37 -11.31
C ILE A 313 -13.07 -5.58 -12.25
N TYR A 314 -12.83 -5.36 -13.54
CA TYR A 314 -12.66 -6.43 -14.50
C TYR A 314 -11.54 -7.41 -14.11
N GLN A 315 -10.37 -6.91 -13.68
CA GLN A 315 -9.27 -7.78 -13.25
C GLN A 315 -9.62 -8.58 -11.98
N VAL A 316 -10.31 -7.95 -11.02
CA VAL A 316 -10.78 -8.62 -9.81
C VAL A 316 -11.80 -9.71 -10.16
N VAL A 317 -12.80 -9.42 -10.98
CA VAL A 317 -13.80 -10.40 -11.42
C VAL A 317 -13.12 -11.60 -12.10
N ARG A 318 -12.17 -11.34 -12.99
CA ARG A 318 -11.39 -12.41 -13.64
C ARG A 318 -10.61 -13.26 -12.65
N LEU A 319 -10.03 -12.64 -11.62
CA LEU A 319 -9.30 -13.34 -10.57
C LEU A 319 -10.24 -14.24 -9.73
N PHE A 320 -11.46 -13.76 -9.46
CA PHE A 320 -12.44 -14.53 -8.69
C PHE A 320 -13.06 -15.71 -9.46
N ILE A 321 -13.27 -15.55 -10.76
CA ILE A 321 -13.81 -16.62 -11.64
C ILE A 321 -12.76 -17.70 -11.89
N ASP A 322 -11.47 -17.34 -11.93
CA ASP A 322 -10.39 -18.28 -12.23
C ASP A 322 -10.22 -19.30 -11.08
N LYS A 323 -10.41 -20.59 -11.42
CA LYS A 323 -10.31 -21.71 -10.47
C LYS A 323 -8.87 -22.05 -10.08
N SER A 324 -7.87 -21.60 -10.85
CA SER A 324 -6.46 -21.81 -10.53
C SER A 324 -5.98 -20.92 -9.38
N VAL A 325 -6.68 -19.82 -9.12
CA VAL A 325 -6.34 -18.89 -8.03
C VAL A 325 -6.76 -19.45 -6.68
N LEU A 326 -5.81 -19.58 -5.79
CA LEU A 326 -6.03 -20.09 -4.42
C LEU A 326 -7.07 -19.25 -3.68
N PRO A 327 -7.96 -19.86 -2.90
CA PRO A 327 -8.93 -19.14 -2.07
C PRO A 327 -8.31 -18.09 -1.16
N ILE A 328 -7.12 -18.37 -0.61
CA ILE A 328 -6.40 -17.42 0.25
C ILE A 328 -5.94 -16.17 -0.52
N ALA A 329 -5.59 -16.30 -1.79
CA ALA A 329 -5.24 -15.17 -2.64
C ALA A 329 -6.47 -14.29 -2.93
N LYS A 330 -7.64 -14.89 -3.19
CA LYS A 330 -8.92 -14.17 -3.33
C LYS A 330 -9.28 -13.43 -2.05
N ALA A 331 -9.10 -14.06 -0.90
CA ALA A 331 -9.34 -13.49 0.42
C ALA A 331 -8.47 -12.26 0.70
N GLY A 332 -7.16 -12.37 0.48
CA GLY A 332 -6.24 -11.25 0.70
C GLY A 332 -6.47 -10.09 -0.27
N VAL A 333 -6.80 -10.38 -1.54
CA VAL A 333 -7.21 -9.33 -2.49
C VAL A 333 -8.47 -8.60 -2.01
N THR A 334 -9.48 -9.33 -1.50
CA THR A 334 -10.66 -8.71 -0.90
C THR A 334 -10.28 -7.81 0.26
N ALA A 335 -9.41 -8.29 1.15
CA ALA A 335 -8.98 -7.49 2.30
C ALA A 335 -8.26 -6.21 1.85
N ILE A 336 -7.34 -6.28 0.88
CA ILE A 336 -6.65 -5.10 0.33
C ILE A 336 -7.67 -4.09 -0.24
N LEU A 337 -8.66 -4.56 -1.00
CA LEU A 337 -9.69 -3.70 -1.59
C LEU A 337 -10.56 -3.02 -0.53
N ILE A 338 -10.94 -3.73 0.53
CA ILE A 338 -11.72 -3.17 1.64
C ILE A 338 -10.87 -2.17 2.45
N ASP A 339 -9.60 -2.49 2.74
CA ASP A 339 -8.72 -1.54 3.43
C ASP A 339 -8.51 -0.27 2.60
N ALA A 340 -8.28 -0.39 1.29
CA ALA A 340 -8.14 0.74 0.37
C ALA A 340 -9.39 1.64 0.29
N MET A 341 -10.56 1.14 0.69
CA MET A 341 -11.79 1.93 0.78
C MET A 341 -11.81 2.89 1.98
N PHE A 342 -11.05 2.56 3.04
CA PHE A 342 -11.11 3.30 4.30
C PHE A 342 -9.75 3.75 4.82
N SER A 343 -8.67 3.48 4.09
CA SER A 343 -7.30 3.83 4.50
C SER A 343 -6.47 4.39 3.35
N GLY A 344 -5.24 4.78 3.66
CA GLY A 344 -4.22 5.15 2.68
C GLY A 344 -3.35 3.99 2.20
N SER A 345 -3.79 2.74 2.33
CA SER A 345 -2.97 1.55 2.06
C SER A 345 -2.33 1.53 0.68
N MET A 346 -3.02 2.05 -0.33
CA MET A 346 -2.52 2.15 -1.71
C MET A 346 -1.87 3.52 -2.03
N VAL A 347 -1.60 4.33 -1.01
CA VAL A 347 -1.03 5.67 -1.16
C VAL A 347 0.34 5.76 -0.47
N TYR A 348 0.47 5.27 0.74
CA TYR A 348 1.74 5.30 1.48
C TYR A 348 2.73 4.24 0.98
N PRO A 349 4.02 4.58 0.84
CA PRO A 349 5.00 3.71 0.14
C PRO A 349 5.12 2.31 0.73
N ALA A 350 5.16 2.18 2.05
CA ALA A 350 5.32 0.88 2.71
C ALA A 350 4.11 -0.04 2.49
N SER A 351 2.90 0.43 2.82
CA SER A 351 1.66 -0.36 2.65
C SER A 351 1.33 -0.61 1.19
N GLN A 352 1.60 0.36 0.32
CA GLN A 352 1.44 0.23 -1.12
C GLN A 352 2.29 -0.93 -1.68
N MET A 353 3.56 -1.02 -1.29
CA MET A 353 4.44 -2.09 -1.77
C MET A 353 4.05 -3.47 -1.21
N ALA A 354 3.60 -3.55 0.05
CA ALA A 354 3.06 -4.79 0.61
C ALA A 354 1.81 -5.26 -0.14
N CYS A 355 0.90 -4.33 -0.48
CA CYS A 355 -0.26 -4.62 -1.31
C CYS A 355 0.14 -5.08 -2.73
N ILE A 356 1.09 -4.40 -3.38
CA ILE A 356 1.59 -4.77 -4.72
C ILE A 356 2.21 -6.17 -4.72
N LEU A 357 2.99 -6.51 -3.70
CA LEU A 357 3.54 -7.86 -3.56
C LEU A 357 2.44 -8.92 -3.50
N PHE A 358 1.41 -8.69 -2.68
CA PHE A 358 0.31 -9.64 -2.54
C PHE A 358 -0.55 -9.72 -3.82
N LEU A 359 -0.83 -8.59 -4.45
CA LEU A 359 -1.56 -8.55 -5.73
C LEU A 359 -0.79 -9.28 -6.83
N ALA A 360 0.54 -9.10 -6.92
CA ALA A 360 1.38 -9.84 -7.85
C ALA A 360 1.34 -11.35 -7.59
N PHE A 361 1.40 -11.76 -6.32
CA PHE A 361 1.23 -13.17 -5.91
C PHE A 361 -0.14 -13.71 -6.36
N ALA A 362 -1.22 -12.99 -6.13
CA ALA A 362 -2.56 -13.43 -6.52
C ALA A 362 -2.72 -13.53 -8.04
N VAL A 363 -2.26 -12.52 -8.78
CA VAL A 363 -2.34 -12.48 -10.25
C VAL A 363 -1.42 -13.52 -10.89
N SER A 364 -0.27 -13.84 -10.28
CA SER A 364 0.66 -14.86 -10.80
C SER A 364 0.05 -16.25 -10.88
N GLN A 365 -0.97 -16.54 -10.06
CA GLN A 365 -1.65 -17.85 -10.03
C GLN A 365 -2.67 -18.04 -11.15
N ARG A 366 -3.09 -16.94 -11.80
CA ARG A 366 -4.07 -17.04 -12.90
C ARG A 366 -3.47 -17.78 -14.09
N GLN A 367 -4.30 -18.61 -14.72
CA GLN A 367 -3.94 -19.22 -16.00
C GLN A 367 -3.73 -18.14 -17.05
N GLN A 368 -2.64 -18.28 -17.80
CA GLN A 368 -2.37 -17.43 -18.95
C GLN A 368 -3.43 -17.67 -20.03
N SER A 369 -4.09 -16.62 -20.49
CA SER A 369 -4.90 -16.73 -21.71
C SER A 369 -3.97 -16.93 -22.91
N LYS A 370 -4.40 -17.71 -23.89
CA LYS A 370 -3.60 -17.98 -25.12
C LYS A 370 -3.54 -16.77 -26.08
N GLU A 371 -4.26 -15.69 -25.78
CA GLU A 371 -4.31 -14.49 -26.59
C GLU A 371 -3.33 -13.45 -26.09
N TYR A 372 -2.11 -13.54 -26.53
CA TYR A 372 -1.06 -12.57 -26.20
C TYR A 372 -0.65 -11.78 -27.45
N PHE A 373 -0.66 -10.47 -27.32
CA PHE A 373 -0.02 -9.58 -28.29
C PHE A 373 1.39 -9.27 -27.80
N LYS A 374 2.40 -9.64 -28.58
CA LYS A 374 3.75 -9.14 -28.36
C LYS A 374 3.78 -7.66 -28.76
N TYR A 375 4.08 -6.79 -27.81
CA TYR A 375 4.34 -5.39 -28.15
C TYR A 375 5.41 -5.30 -29.23
N SER A 376 5.17 -4.44 -30.22
CA SER A 376 6.26 -4.06 -31.11
C SER A 376 7.36 -3.40 -30.26
N CYS A 377 8.60 -3.69 -30.56
CA CYS A 377 9.78 -3.10 -29.91
C CYS A 377 9.70 -1.56 -29.86
N GLY A 378 9.01 -0.93 -30.84
CA GLY A 378 8.80 0.50 -30.90
C GLY A 378 7.90 1.05 -29.79
N VAL A 379 6.73 0.45 -29.53
CA VAL A 379 5.80 0.91 -28.50
C VAL A 379 6.44 0.80 -27.11
N THR A 380 7.14 -0.31 -26.84
CA THR A 380 7.84 -0.51 -25.57
C THR A 380 8.91 0.57 -25.36
N LYS A 381 9.69 0.90 -26.40
CA LYS A 381 10.70 1.97 -26.32
C LYS A 381 10.07 3.34 -26.04
N ILE A 382 8.95 3.66 -26.68
CA ILE A 382 8.22 4.92 -26.43
C ILE A 382 7.76 4.99 -24.98
N LEU A 383 7.12 3.94 -24.45
CA LEU A 383 6.66 3.92 -23.05
C LEU A 383 7.81 4.08 -22.06
N ILE A 384 8.94 3.41 -22.32
CA ILE A 384 10.16 3.54 -21.51
C ILE A 384 10.70 4.97 -21.56
N SER A 385 10.76 5.57 -22.75
CA SER A 385 11.26 6.94 -22.91
C SER A 385 10.38 7.95 -22.23
N LEU A 386 9.05 7.82 -22.33
CA LEU A 386 8.08 8.69 -21.63
C LEU A 386 8.20 8.55 -20.11
N TRP A 387 8.26 7.32 -19.61
CA TRP A 387 8.45 7.08 -18.18
C TRP A 387 9.79 7.62 -17.70
N GLY A 388 10.87 7.40 -18.47
CA GLY A 388 12.20 7.90 -18.15
C GLY A 388 12.29 9.44 -18.16
N ALA A 389 11.62 10.10 -19.11
CA ALA A 389 11.54 11.56 -19.16
C ALA A 389 10.77 12.11 -17.93
N LEU A 390 9.66 11.49 -17.58
CA LEU A 390 8.88 11.86 -16.40
C LEU A 390 9.67 11.62 -15.10
N PHE A 391 10.39 10.49 -15.02
CA PHE A 391 11.28 10.18 -13.92
C PHE A 391 12.39 11.23 -13.78
N LEU A 392 13.08 11.55 -14.88
CA LEU A 392 14.15 12.55 -14.87
C LEU A 392 13.62 13.92 -14.43
N TYR A 393 12.49 14.34 -14.97
CA TYR A 393 11.84 15.58 -14.61
C TYR A 393 11.53 15.66 -13.10
N ILE A 394 10.88 14.63 -12.55
CA ILE A 394 10.54 14.55 -11.12
C ILE A 394 11.82 14.56 -10.27
N THR A 395 12.86 13.82 -10.69
CA THR A 395 14.14 13.77 -9.96
C THR A 395 14.82 15.14 -9.93
N ILE A 396 14.87 15.86 -11.07
CA ILE A 396 15.45 17.20 -11.14
C ILE A 396 14.70 18.18 -10.22
N MET A 397 13.37 18.13 -10.26
CA MET A 397 12.54 18.99 -9.39
C MET A 397 12.78 18.65 -7.90
N TYR A 398 12.85 17.38 -7.54
CA TYR A 398 13.16 16.97 -6.18
C TYR A 398 14.55 17.45 -5.72
N LEU A 399 15.58 17.20 -6.53
CA LEU A 399 16.93 17.64 -6.23
C LEU A 399 17.04 19.16 -6.12
N GLY A 400 16.32 19.91 -6.95
CA GLY A 400 16.35 21.38 -6.96
C GLY A 400 15.57 22.02 -5.83
N GLN A 401 14.55 21.35 -5.30
CA GLN A 401 13.62 21.95 -4.31
C GLN A 401 13.82 21.39 -2.90
N ASP A 402 13.94 20.07 -2.74
CA ASP A 402 13.92 19.45 -1.41
C ASP A 402 15.32 19.14 -0.89
N LEU A 403 16.26 18.69 -1.74
CA LEU A 403 17.63 18.43 -1.31
C LEU A 403 18.50 19.67 -1.09
N THR A 404 18.08 20.82 -1.59
CA THR A 404 18.81 22.10 -1.35
C THR A 404 18.68 22.60 0.08
N CYS A 405 17.68 22.11 0.82
CA CYS A 405 17.47 22.51 2.21
C CYS A 405 17.72 21.34 3.16
N TRP A 406 18.99 20.96 3.31
CA TRP A 406 19.38 19.93 4.25
C TRP A 406 19.09 20.34 5.69
N GLY A 407 18.29 19.57 6.40
CA GLY A 407 17.88 19.86 7.77
C GLY A 407 16.68 20.82 7.89
N CYS A 408 15.97 21.10 6.80
CA CYS A 408 14.69 21.82 6.87
C CYS A 408 13.60 20.91 7.44
N ALA A 409 12.66 21.53 8.16
CA ALA A 409 11.43 20.89 8.61
C ALA A 409 10.22 21.60 8.01
N SER A 410 9.14 20.86 7.79
CA SER A 410 7.90 21.47 7.34
C SER A 410 7.22 22.25 8.45
N TYR A 411 6.86 23.49 8.15
CA TYR A 411 6.08 24.35 9.04
C TYR A 411 4.70 23.76 9.42
N VAL A 412 4.11 22.95 8.54
CA VAL A 412 2.73 22.48 8.69
C VAL A 412 2.62 21.18 9.49
N GLY A 413 3.70 20.52 9.85
CA GLY A 413 3.71 19.33 10.73
C GLY A 413 2.97 18.09 10.24
N ARG A 414 2.52 18.06 8.96
CA ARG A 414 1.81 16.93 8.35
C ARG A 414 2.52 16.46 7.10
N MET A 415 2.75 15.16 7.03
CA MET A 415 3.40 14.53 5.89
C MET A 415 2.39 14.23 4.78
N ALA A 416 2.71 14.64 3.55
CA ALA A 416 2.02 14.13 2.38
C ALA A 416 2.56 12.74 2.01
N PRO A 417 1.72 11.82 1.52
CA PRO A 417 2.15 10.49 1.14
C PRO A 417 2.88 10.45 -0.20
N ASN A 418 2.97 11.58 -0.88
CA ASN A 418 3.58 11.70 -2.19
C ASN A 418 5.09 11.87 -2.09
N PHE A 419 5.73 11.85 -3.24
CA PHE A 419 7.14 12.10 -3.40
C PHE A 419 7.46 13.44 -2.81
N TRP A 420 8.21 14.07 -2.36
CA TRP A 420 8.37 15.32 -1.64
C TRP A 420 7.07 16.09 -1.35
N PHE A 421 7.08 16.79 -0.28
CA PHE A 421 5.92 17.15 0.47
C PHE A 421 5.02 18.19 -0.19
N TYR A 422 5.58 19.25 -0.79
CA TYR A 422 4.81 20.37 -1.33
C TYR A 422 5.21 20.80 -2.74
N GLY A 423 6.08 20.05 -3.37
CA GLY A 423 6.60 20.44 -4.68
C GLY A 423 7.43 21.74 -4.65
N GLY A 424 7.84 22.23 -3.46
CA GLY A 424 8.63 23.43 -3.29
C GLY A 424 9.12 23.63 -1.87
N THR A 425 10.14 24.46 -1.73
CA THR A 425 10.76 24.82 -0.45
C THR A 425 10.03 25.94 0.32
N GLU A 426 8.95 26.49 -0.25
CA GLU A 426 8.20 27.62 0.32
C GLU A 426 7.64 27.33 1.73
N HIS A 427 7.43 26.06 2.04
CA HIS A 427 6.88 25.60 3.32
C HIS A 427 7.95 24.97 4.24
N LEU A 428 9.22 25.04 3.84
CA LEU A 428 10.32 24.50 4.61
C LEU A 428 11.00 25.63 5.36
N ILE A 429 11.16 25.46 6.65
CA ILE A 429 11.96 26.36 7.48
C ILE A 429 13.15 25.60 8.05
N PRO A 430 14.33 26.22 8.14
CA PRO A 430 15.46 25.64 8.84
C PRO A 430 15.08 25.22 10.26
N ALA A 431 15.53 24.05 10.72
CA ALA A 431 15.22 23.54 12.05
C ALA A 431 15.56 24.54 13.18
N THR A 432 16.52 25.45 12.93
CA THR A 432 16.91 26.53 13.83
C THR A 432 15.88 27.67 13.94
N GLN A 433 14.87 27.70 13.07
CA GLN A 433 13.82 28.74 13.03
C GLN A 433 12.44 28.20 13.44
N ILE A 434 12.37 26.94 13.86
CA ILE A 434 11.14 26.36 14.42
C ILE A 434 10.96 26.96 15.82
N PRO A 435 9.83 27.67 16.10
CA PRO A 435 9.60 28.29 17.41
C PRO A 435 9.45 27.26 18.53
#